data_125142d1465717e0e9b59a25493897a8
#
_entry.id   125142d1465717e0e9b59a25493897a8
#
_cell.length_a   1.000
_cell.length_b   1.000
_cell.length_c   1.000
_cell.angle_alpha   90.00
_cell.angle_beta   90.00
_cell.angle_gamma   90.00
#
_symmetry.space_group_name_H-M   'P 1'
#
loop_
_entity.id
_entity.type
_entity.pdbx_description
1 polymer ?
#
loop_
_entity_poly.entity_id
_entity_poly.type
_entity_poly.pdbx_seq_one_letter_code
_entity_poly.pdbx_strand_id
1 'polypeptide(L)'
;MTGLDWRPDPLGDGWQQATLPVSVADPELVATLVRHGEQPPGPTMLHVHGFNDYFFQRHLGRAAAEAGLAFYALDLRRCGRSWREGQLPHVVADLAEYRVDLALAARWLRALGHDRLVLHAHSTGGLTAALWAASPAGREAVDALVLNSPWFDLNARWFQRVVSTWVLDTLGPLDPDRVLADGPSAYSYHLHRDHGGRWDYDLRLKPPDGFPVRAGWLRAVRRGQARLARGLGIEAPVLAATAAESGPNRLDNPLLDAQDTVLDVRQIWARIPRLGPDVTELRVPGGIHDLTLSADRPRELYLDRMLAWVDENLAARAA
;
A
#
# COMPACT_ATOMS: atom_id res chain seq x y z
N MET A 1 3.94 -11.17 -25.98
CA MET A 1 2.92 -11.43 -24.95
C MET A 1 1.57 -11.12 -25.56
N THR A 2 0.62 -12.06 -25.55
CA THR A 2 -0.78 -11.74 -25.85
C THR A 2 -1.24 -10.68 -24.85
N GLY A 3 -2.01 -9.66 -25.30
CA GLY A 3 -2.41 -8.53 -24.46
C GLY A 3 -3.14 -8.95 -23.18
N LEU A 4 -3.20 -8.05 -22.18
CA LEU A 4 -4.01 -8.26 -20.99
C LEU A 4 -5.50 -8.25 -21.35
N ASP A 5 -6.25 -9.20 -20.79
CA ASP A 5 -7.71 -9.26 -20.91
C ASP A 5 -8.36 -8.29 -19.92
N TRP A 6 -8.63 -7.07 -20.38
CA TRP A 6 -9.27 -6.03 -19.60
C TRP A 6 -10.78 -6.21 -19.57
N ARG A 7 -11.35 -6.27 -18.38
CA ARG A 7 -12.80 -6.41 -18.13
C ARG A 7 -13.30 -5.24 -17.30
N PRO A 8 -14.61 -4.90 -17.37
CA PRO A 8 -15.20 -3.91 -16.49
C PRO A 8 -14.89 -4.22 -15.02
N ASP A 9 -14.58 -3.17 -14.25
CA ASP A 9 -14.35 -3.27 -12.81
C ASP A 9 -15.60 -2.86 -12.02
N PRO A 10 -15.87 -3.43 -10.83
CA PRO A 10 -16.99 -3.02 -9.96
C PRO A 10 -16.97 -1.55 -9.54
N LEU A 11 -15.84 -0.85 -9.66
CA LEU A 11 -15.79 0.60 -9.46
C LEU A 11 -16.66 1.38 -10.45
N GLY A 12 -17.05 0.76 -11.58
CA GLY A 12 -17.89 1.42 -12.60
C GLY A 12 -17.19 2.53 -13.37
N ASP A 13 -17.95 3.36 -14.08
CA ASP A 13 -17.49 4.61 -14.71
C ASP A 13 -16.20 4.48 -15.53
N GLY A 14 -16.06 3.40 -16.33
CA GLY A 14 -14.89 3.18 -17.18
C GLY A 14 -13.68 2.54 -16.50
N TRP A 15 -13.77 2.19 -15.22
CA TRP A 15 -12.76 1.40 -14.56
C TRP A 15 -12.72 -0.03 -15.10
N GLN A 16 -11.52 -0.54 -15.27
CA GLN A 16 -11.23 -1.87 -15.82
C GLN A 16 -10.24 -2.60 -14.95
N GLN A 17 -10.33 -3.94 -14.94
CA GLN A 17 -9.39 -4.82 -14.25
C GLN A 17 -8.84 -5.89 -15.18
N ALA A 18 -7.62 -6.34 -14.92
CA ALA A 18 -6.98 -7.46 -15.62
C ALA A 18 -6.26 -8.35 -14.62
N THR A 19 -6.50 -9.65 -14.73
CA THR A 19 -5.89 -10.67 -13.86
C THR A 19 -4.49 -11.02 -14.35
N LEU A 20 -3.52 -11.03 -13.44
CA LEU A 20 -2.15 -11.42 -13.64
C LEU A 20 -1.88 -12.75 -12.94
N PRO A 21 -1.63 -13.87 -13.66
CA PRO A 21 -1.22 -15.11 -13.03
C PRO A 21 0.18 -14.98 -12.43
N VAL A 22 0.31 -15.12 -11.11
CA VAL A 22 1.57 -14.98 -10.38
C VAL A 22 2.24 -16.30 -10.06
N SER A 23 1.57 -17.42 -10.35
CA SER A 23 2.10 -18.77 -10.20
C SER A 23 1.69 -19.64 -11.39
N VAL A 24 2.60 -20.48 -11.85
CA VAL A 24 2.29 -21.52 -12.85
C VAL A 24 1.71 -22.77 -12.18
N ALA A 25 2.14 -23.04 -10.95
CA ALA A 25 1.72 -24.22 -10.19
C ALA A 25 0.33 -24.05 -9.54
N ASP A 26 -0.09 -22.81 -9.30
CA ASP A 26 -1.38 -22.48 -8.68
C ASP A 26 -2.07 -21.39 -9.52
N PRO A 27 -2.97 -21.76 -10.44
CA PRO A 27 -3.68 -20.81 -11.30
C PRO A 27 -4.63 -19.87 -10.53
N GLU A 28 -5.06 -20.25 -9.32
CA GLU A 28 -5.89 -19.41 -8.45
C GLU A 28 -5.07 -18.33 -7.72
N LEU A 29 -3.74 -18.44 -7.74
CA LEU A 29 -2.87 -17.44 -7.16
C LEU A 29 -2.58 -16.34 -8.20
N VAL A 30 -3.27 -15.21 -8.05
CA VAL A 30 -3.24 -14.10 -9.00
C VAL A 30 -3.01 -12.78 -8.31
N ALA A 31 -2.54 -11.79 -9.05
CA ALA A 31 -2.65 -10.37 -8.74
C ALA A 31 -3.61 -9.71 -9.74
N THR A 32 -4.11 -8.51 -9.45
CA THR A 32 -5.05 -7.81 -10.34
C THR A 32 -4.61 -6.38 -10.58
N LEU A 33 -4.39 -6.01 -11.84
CA LEU A 33 -4.22 -4.62 -12.24
C LEU A 33 -5.59 -3.98 -12.46
N VAL A 34 -5.70 -2.72 -12.02
CA VAL A 34 -6.89 -1.88 -12.21
C VAL A 34 -6.46 -0.57 -12.87
N ARG A 35 -7.26 -0.08 -13.84
CA ARG A 35 -7.03 1.20 -14.52
C ARG A 35 -8.36 1.88 -14.84
N HIS A 36 -8.32 3.16 -15.17
CA HIS A 36 -9.48 3.89 -15.71
C HIS A 36 -9.29 4.14 -17.20
N GLY A 37 -10.09 3.48 -18.04
CA GLY A 37 -9.98 3.56 -19.50
C GLY A 37 -8.62 3.10 -20.06
N GLU A 38 -8.35 3.43 -21.32
CA GLU A 38 -7.03 3.24 -21.90
C GLU A 38 -6.05 4.32 -21.39
N GLN A 39 -4.86 3.90 -21.05
CA GLN A 39 -3.83 4.79 -20.52
C GLN A 39 -2.83 5.12 -21.64
N PRO A 40 -2.50 6.41 -21.86
CA PRO A 40 -1.51 6.79 -22.85
C PRO A 40 -0.10 6.29 -22.44
N PRO A 41 0.78 5.97 -23.41
CA PRO A 41 2.19 5.69 -23.11
C PRO A 41 2.87 6.88 -22.40
N GLY A 42 3.89 6.58 -21.60
CA GLY A 42 4.66 7.60 -20.88
C GLY A 42 4.78 7.28 -19.39
N PRO A 43 5.06 8.29 -18.54
CA PRO A 43 5.23 8.07 -17.12
C PRO A 43 3.92 7.54 -16.47
N THR A 44 4.08 6.59 -15.55
CA THR A 44 2.95 5.94 -14.90
C THR A 44 3.10 5.88 -13.40
N MET A 45 1.99 5.97 -12.69
CA MET A 45 1.90 5.69 -11.27
C MET A 45 1.24 4.32 -11.04
N LEU A 46 1.91 3.44 -10.28
CA LEU A 46 1.35 2.18 -9.79
C LEU A 46 1.07 2.30 -8.31
N HIS A 47 -0.21 2.22 -7.94
CA HIS A 47 -0.63 2.21 -6.53
C HIS A 47 -0.66 0.81 -5.96
N VAL A 48 -0.17 0.64 -4.72
CA VAL A 48 -0.19 -0.60 -3.94
C VAL A 48 -0.82 -0.35 -2.57
N HIS A 49 -1.86 -1.09 -2.27
CA HIS A 49 -2.66 -0.97 -1.04
C HIS A 49 -1.96 -1.57 0.20
N GLY A 50 -2.54 -1.35 1.39
CA GLY A 50 -2.11 -1.89 2.67
C GLY A 50 -2.76 -3.23 3.06
N PHE A 51 -2.63 -3.61 4.34
CA PHE A 51 -3.35 -4.72 4.94
C PHE A 51 -4.81 -4.34 5.19
N ASN A 52 -5.72 -5.31 5.07
CA ASN A 52 -7.17 -5.08 5.14
C ASN A 52 -7.62 -3.97 4.18
N ASP A 53 -7.08 -4.01 2.95
CA ASP A 53 -7.30 -2.97 1.97
C ASP A 53 -7.24 -3.53 0.54
N TYR A 54 -7.73 -2.75 -0.41
CA TYR A 54 -7.66 -2.97 -1.84
C TYR A 54 -7.84 -1.61 -2.54
N PHE A 55 -7.65 -1.53 -3.85
CA PHE A 55 -7.83 -0.25 -4.53
C PHE A 55 -9.31 0.12 -4.73
N PHE A 56 -9.72 1.26 -4.16
CA PHE A 56 -11.02 1.90 -4.41
C PHE A 56 -10.92 3.44 -4.52
N GLN A 57 -9.75 4.01 -4.29
CA GLN A 57 -9.46 5.44 -4.25
C GLN A 57 -9.49 6.08 -5.65
N ARG A 58 -10.66 6.08 -6.33
CA ARG A 58 -10.84 6.61 -7.70
C ARG A 58 -10.29 8.01 -7.89
N HIS A 59 -10.38 8.86 -6.87
CA HIS A 59 -9.87 10.23 -6.88
C HIS A 59 -8.34 10.31 -6.98
N LEU A 60 -7.60 9.35 -6.42
CA LEU A 60 -6.15 9.26 -6.61
C LEU A 60 -5.81 9.02 -8.09
N GLY A 61 -6.51 8.10 -8.75
CA GLY A 61 -6.31 7.82 -10.16
C GLY A 61 -6.66 9.01 -11.06
N ARG A 62 -7.72 9.76 -10.72
CA ARG A 62 -8.10 10.98 -11.44
C ARG A 62 -7.05 12.08 -11.27
N ALA A 63 -6.59 12.33 -10.04
CA ALA A 63 -5.55 13.33 -9.77
C ALA A 63 -4.24 13.00 -10.50
N ALA A 64 -3.82 11.73 -10.54
CA ALA A 64 -2.66 11.29 -11.30
C ALA A 64 -2.83 11.55 -12.82
N ALA A 65 -4.01 11.23 -13.37
CA ALA A 65 -4.32 11.48 -14.79
C ALA A 65 -4.34 12.98 -15.13
N GLU A 66 -4.90 13.82 -14.26
CA GLU A 66 -4.90 15.27 -14.39
C GLU A 66 -3.48 15.85 -14.34
N ALA A 67 -2.56 15.21 -13.62
CA ALA A 67 -1.14 15.53 -13.61
C ALA A 67 -0.34 14.92 -14.79
N GLY A 68 -1.00 14.29 -15.77
CA GLY A 68 -0.35 13.71 -16.94
C GLY A 68 0.30 12.34 -16.72
N LEU A 69 0.02 11.68 -15.61
CA LEU A 69 0.50 10.32 -15.32
C LEU A 69 -0.55 9.28 -15.75
N ALA A 70 -0.14 8.26 -16.49
CA ALA A 70 -0.94 7.04 -16.56
C ALA A 70 -1.11 6.46 -15.14
N PHE A 71 -2.29 5.92 -14.82
CA PHE A 71 -2.55 5.39 -13.49
C PHE A 71 -2.99 3.94 -13.53
N TYR A 72 -2.33 3.14 -12.69
CA TYR A 72 -2.71 1.77 -12.40
C TYR A 72 -2.68 1.53 -10.89
N ALA A 73 -3.53 0.60 -10.44
CA ALA A 73 -3.46 0.06 -9.10
C ALA A 73 -3.26 -1.46 -9.16
N LEU A 74 -2.61 -2.00 -8.14
CA LEU A 74 -2.35 -3.43 -8.01
C LEU A 74 -2.99 -3.95 -6.73
N ASP A 75 -4.02 -4.78 -6.88
CA ASP A 75 -4.47 -5.63 -5.78
C ASP A 75 -3.52 -6.83 -5.72
N LEU A 76 -2.76 -6.93 -4.64
CA LEU A 76 -1.77 -7.99 -4.42
C LEU A 76 -2.47 -9.35 -4.28
N ARG A 77 -1.72 -10.44 -4.46
CA ARG A 77 -2.25 -11.81 -4.27
C ARG A 77 -3.02 -11.96 -2.95
N ARG A 78 -4.15 -12.66 -2.99
CA ARG A 78 -5.04 -12.90 -1.84
C ARG A 78 -5.64 -11.63 -1.23
N CYS A 79 -5.64 -10.51 -1.94
CA CYS A 79 -6.18 -9.24 -1.50
C CYS A 79 -7.17 -8.70 -2.53
N GLY A 80 -8.22 -8.00 -2.08
CA GLY A 80 -9.17 -7.35 -2.95
C GLY A 80 -9.67 -8.25 -4.08
N ARG A 81 -9.57 -7.79 -5.34
CA ARG A 81 -9.97 -8.54 -6.54
C ARG A 81 -9.16 -9.80 -6.80
N SER A 82 -8.00 -9.92 -6.15
CA SER A 82 -7.10 -11.07 -6.29
C SER A 82 -7.39 -12.19 -5.30
N TRP A 83 -8.27 -11.94 -4.32
CA TRP A 83 -8.67 -12.96 -3.36
C TRP A 83 -9.64 -13.96 -4.00
N ARG A 84 -9.44 -15.24 -3.71
CA ARG A 84 -10.27 -16.36 -4.19
C ARG A 84 -10.88 -17.08 -2.99
N GLU A 85 -12.04 -17.69 -3.19
CA GLU A 85 -12.71 -18.52 -2.21
C GLU A 85 -11.78 -19.64 -1.74
N GLY A 86 -11.77 -19.93 -0.44
CA GLY A 86 -10.88 -20.93 0.17
C GLY A 86 -9.47 -20.42 0.50
N GLN A 87 -9.06 -19.26 -0.01
CA GLN A 87 -7.78 -18.66 0.40
C GLN A 87 -7.92 -17.85 1.69
N LEU A 88 -6.86 -17.83 2.50
CA LEU A 88 -6.76 -16.92 3.63
C LEU A 88 -6.41 -15.51 3.12
N PRO A 89 -7.29 -14.51 3.32
CA PRO A 89 -7.07 -13.17 2.79
C PRO A 89 -5.84 -12.51 3.44
N HIS A 90 -5.07 -11.77 2.64
CA HIS A 90 -3.88 -11.01 3.03
C HIS A 90 -2.71 -11.83 3.59
N VAL A 91 -2.78 -13.17 3.63
CA VAL A 91 -1.74 -14.01 4.23
C VAL A 91 -0.64 -14.33 3.23
N VAL A 92 0.60 -14.01 3.61
CA VAL A 92 1.84 -14.47 2.99
C VAL A 92 2.83 -14.89 4.08
N ALA A 93 3.69 -15.85 3.78
CA ALA A 93 4.71 -16.33 4.70
C ALA A 93 5.95 -15.43 4.74
N ASP A 94 6.19 -14.69 3.66
CA ASP A 94 7.25 -13.69 3.53
C ASP A 94 6.77 -12.55 2.62
N LEU A 95 7.06 -11.29 2.97
CA LEU A 95 6.73 -10.14 2.10
C LEU A 95 7.48 -10.20 0.76
N ALA A 96 8.53 -11.01 0.65
CA ALA A 96 9.22 -11.27 -0.60
C ALA A 96 8.34 -11.97 -1.66
N GLU A 97 7.26 -12.63 -1.27
CA GLU A 97 6.29 -13.21 -2.20
C GLU A 97 5.66 -12.14 -3.10
N TYR A 98 5.36 -10.95 -2.55
CA TYR A 98 4.81 -9.82 -3.32
C TYR A 98 5.77 -9.24 -4.35
N ARG A 99 7.08 -9.58 -4.31
CA ARG A 99 8.04 -9.19 -5.35
C ARG A 99 7.66 -9.71 -6.73
N VAL A 100 7.04 -10.89 -6.77
CA VAL A 100 6.57 -11.48 -8.03
C VAL A 100 5.41 -10.65 -8.60
N ASP A 101 4.47 -10.24 -7.75
CA ASP A 101 3.32 -9.42 -8.13
C ASP A 101 3.78 -8.06 -8.70
N LEU A 102 4.68 -7.39 -7.96
CA LEU A 102 5.23 -6.09 -8.34
C LEU A 102 6.07 -6.17 -9.62
N ALA A 103 6.95 -7.17 -9.73
CA ALA A 103 7.77 -7.35 -10.92
C ALA A 103 6.92 -7.68 -12.15
N LEU A 104 5.88 -8.48 -11.99
CA LEU A 104 4.95 -8.82 -13.07
C LEU A 104 4.15 -7.59 -13.51
N ALA A 105 3.63 -6.80 -12.56
CA ALA A 105 2.95 -5.54 -12.86
C ALA A 105 3.88 -4.57 -13.60
N ALA A 106 5.11 -4.34 -13.11
CA ALA A 106 6.08 -3.45 -13.75
C ALA A 106 6.43 -3.91 -15.19
N ARG A 107 6.60 -5.22 -15.41
CA ARG A 107 6.83 -5.78 -16.76
C ARG A 107 5.66 -5.52 -17.69
N TRP A 108 4.43 -5.67 -17.23
CA TRP A 108 3.24 -5.38 -18.02
C TRP A 108 3.13 -3.88 -18.34
N LEU A 109 3.36 -3.00 -17.37
CA LEU A 109 3.36 -1.56 -17.57
C LEU A 109 4.39 -1.16 -18.65
N ARG A 110 5.61 -1.70 -18.58
CA ARG A 110 6.63 -1.48 -19.60
C ARG A 110 6.21 -2.00 -20.97
N ALA A 111 5.57 -3.17 -21.05
CA ALA A 111 5.04 -3.73 -22.30
C ALA A 111 3.87 -2.90 -22.88
N LEU A 112 3.15 -2.15 -22.05
CA LEU A 112 2.10 -1.21 -22.45
C LEU A 112 2.67 0.15 -22.91
N GLY A 113 3.99 0.35 -22.88
CA GLY A 113 4.65 1.55 -23.35
C GLY A 113 4.94 2.60 -22.26
N HIS A 114 4.84 2.20 -20.96
CA HIS A 114 5.20 3.08 -19.86
C HIS A 114 6.70 2.96 -19.58
N ASP A 115 7.43 4.04 -19.84
CA ASP A 115 8.90 4.10 -19.73
C ASP A 115 9.39 4.47 -18.34
N ARG A 116 8.55 5.09 -17.52
CA ARG A 116 8.86 5.52 -16.15
C ARG A 116 7.80 5.06 -15.16
N LEU A 117 8.25 4.55 -14.02
CA LEU A 117 7.38 4.02 -12.99
C LEU A 117 7.54 4.79 -11.67
N VAL A 118 6.47 5.51 -11.27
CA VAL A 118 6.26 6.01 -9.93
C VAL A 118 5.54 4.93 -9.13
N LEU A 119 6.18 4.38 -8.10
CA LEU A 119 5.56 3.41 -7.22
C LEU A 119 4.95 4.12 -6.01
N HIS A 120 3.62 4.23 -5.96
CA HIS A 120 2.87 4.76 -4.83
C HIS A 120 2.39 3.62 -3.95
N ALA A 121 2.63 3.67 -2.64
CA ALA A 121 2.25 2.55 -1.78
C ALA A 121 1.81 3.00 -0.38
N HIS A 122 0.77 2.34 0.15
CA HIS A 122 0.16 2.66 1.45
C HIS A 122 0.47 1.60 2.51
N SER A 123 0.75 2.04 3.74
CA SER A 123 0.83 1.21 4.96
C SER A 123 1.77 0.00 4.81
N THR A 124 1.28 -1.24 4.94
CA THR A 124 2.05 -2.49 4.71
C THR A 124 2.54 -2.60 3.28
N GLY A 125 1.75 -2.09 2.31
CA GLY A 125 2.18 -1.95 0.92
C GLY A 125 3.39 -1.03 0.80
N GLY A 126 3.48 0.03 1.62
CA GLY A 126 4.64 0.92 1.70
C GLY A 126 5.92 0.21 2.17
N LEU A 127 5.82 -0.66 3.18
CA LEU A 127 6.95 -1.51 3.57
C LEU A 127 7.35 -2.47 2.43
N THR A 128 6.37 -3.13 1.81
CA THR A 128 6.58 -4.06 0.69
C THR A 128 7.23 -3.38 -0.50
N ALA A 129 6.74 -2.20 -0.88
CA ALA A 129 7.28 -1.40 -1.98
C ALA A 129 8.72 -0.92 -1.71
N ALA A 130 9.00 -0.47 -0.48
CA ALA A 130 10.35 -0.06 -0.09
C ALA A 130 11.34 -1.23 -0.15
N LEU A 131 10.95 -2.42 0.34
CA LEU A 131 11.76 -3.63 0.27
C LEU A 131 11.98 -4.10 -1.18
N TRP A 132 11.00 -3.93 -2.05
CA TRP A 132 11.13 -4.27 -3.46
C TRP A 132 11.98 -3.25 -4.22
N ALA A 133 11.76 -1.96 -4.02
CA ALA A 133 12.56 -0.89 -4.66
C ALA A 133 14.07 -1.01 -4.34
N ALA A 134 14.42 -1.53 -3.16
CA ALA A 134 15.81 -1.83 -2.79
C ALA A 134 16.38 -3.11 -3.43
N SER A 135 15.56 -3.93 -4.08
CA SER A 135 16.02 -5.16 -4.77
C SER A 135 16.59 -4.84 -6.16
N PRO A 136 17.40 -5.73 -6.78
CA PRO A 136 17.90 -5.49 -8.13
C PRO A 136 16.79 -5.17 -9.15
N ALA A 137 15.71 -5.97 -9.16
CA ALA A 137 14.58 -5.73 -10.08
C ALA A 137 13.83 -4.42 -9.80
N GLY A 138 13.72 -4.03 -8.52
CA GLY A 138 13.09 -2.77 -8.14
C GLY A 138 13.93 -1.55 -8.52
N ARG A 139 15.26 -1.63 -8.38
CA ARG A 139 16.19 -0.55 -8.81
C ARG A 139 16.11 -0.27 -10.30
N GLU A 140 15.94 -1.32 -11.10
CA GLU A 140 15.74 -1.17 -12.55
C GLU A 140 14.35 -0.62 -12.91
N ALA A 141 13.34 -0.92 -12.10
CA ALA A 141 11.94 -0.65 -12.45
C ALA A 141 11.42 0.69 -11.92
N VAL A 142 11.86 1.12 -10.73
CA VAL A 142 11.27 2.25 -10.00
C VAL A 142 12.05 3.52 -10.22
N ASP A 143 11.42 4.53 -10.82
CA ASP A 143 12.00 5.85 -11.04
C ASP A 143 11.78 6.81 -9.87
N ALA A 144 10.66 6.68 -9.16
CA ALA A 144 10.35 7.40 -7.92
C ALA A 144 9.48 6.55 -7.01
N LEU A 145 9.64 6.69 -5.69
CA LEU A 145 8.88 5.96 -4.68
C LEU A 145 8.10 6.92 -3.79
N VAL A 146 6.78 6.78 -3.76
CA VAL A 146 5.88 7.54 -2.88
C VAL A 146 5.30 6.62 -1.83
N LEU A 147 5.54 6.94 -0.57
CA LEU A 147 5.12 6.17 0.59
C LEU A 147 4.08 6.94 1.39
N ASN A 148 2.86 6.44 1.43
CA ASN A 148 1.74 6.99 2.19
C ASN A 148 1.59 6.20 3.49
N SER A 149 1.96 6.83 4.61
CA SER A 149 1.91 6.27 5.98
C SER A 149 2.47 4.84 6.08
N PRO A 150 3.71 4.59 5.63
CA PRO A 150 4.27 3.25 5.52
C PRO A 150 4.46 2.59 6.89
N TRP A 151 4.12 1.30 7.01
CA TRP A 151 4.25 0.58 8.28
C TRP A 151 5.67 0.09 8.55
N PHE A 152 6.53 0.98 8.98
CA PHE A 152 7.96 0.73 9.17
C PHE A 152 8.36 0.18 10.54
N ASP A 153 7.49 0.32 11.54
CA ASP A 153 7.72 -0.25 12.87
C ASP A 153 6.39 -0.58 13.55
N LEU A 154 6.45 -1.42 14.57
CA LEU A 154 5.27 -1.78 15.35
C LEU A 154 4.98 -0.71 16.40
N ASN A 155 3.71 -0.32 16.48
CA ASN A 155 3.25 0.42 17.65
C ASN A 155 3.43 -0.47 18.89
N ALA A 156 4.44 -0.17 19.72
CA ALA A 156 4.86 -0.99 20.85
C ALA A 156 3.70 -1.27 21.84
N ARG A 157 2.76 -0.33 22.00
CA ARG A 157 1.61 -0.51 22.89
C ARG A 157 0.62 -1.56 22.38
N TRP A 158 0.42 -1.65 21.05
CA TRP A 158 -0.41 -2.67 20.45
C TRP A 158 0.29 -4.03 20.49
N PHE A 159 1.58 -4.05 20.18
CA PHE A 159 2.39 -5.26 20.12
C PHE A 159 2.57 -5.95 21.48
N GLN A 160 2.80 -5.20 22.55
CA GLN A 160 2.90 -5.75 23.92
C GLN A 160 1.61 -6.45 24.38
N ARG A 161 0.46 -6.07 23.83
CA ARG A 161 -0.81 -6.74 24.09
C ARG A 161 -1.02 -8.01 23.27
N VAL A 162 -0.44 -8.09 22.07
CA VAL A 162 -0.74 -9.17 21.13
C VAL A 162 0.27 -10.30 21.23
N VAL A 163 1.56 -10.02 21.27
CA VAL A 163 2.60 -11.10 21.37
C VAL A 163 3.97 -10.53 21.76
N SER A 164 4.71 -11.24 22.62
CA SER A 164 6.16 -11.01 22.69
C SER A 164 6.82 -11.48 21.40
N THR A 165 7.80 -10.73 20.88
CA THR A 165 8.53 -11.06 19.63
C THR A 165 9.09 -12.49 19.67
N TRP A 166 9.51 -12.96 20.85
CA TRP A 166 10.02 -14.30 21.07
C TRP A 166 8.97 -15.40 20.79
N VAL A 167 7.70 -15.18 21.17
CA VAL A 167 6.62 -16.13 20.90
C VAL A 167 6.33 -16.23 19.40
N LEU A 168 6.40 -15.11 18.66
CA LEU A 168 6.23 -15.12 17.21
C LEU A 168 7.33 -15.86 16.47
N ASP A 169 8.58 -15.71 16.90
CA ASP A 169 9.71 -16.36 16.24
C ASP A 169 9.80 -17.85 16.56
N THR A 170 9.31 -18.27 17.73
CA THR A 170 9.35 -19.69 18.15
C THR A 170 8.09 -20.46 17.78
N LEU A 171 6.89 -19.89 17.94
CA LEU A 171 5.63 -20.56 17.68
C LEU A 171 5.04 -20.25 16.29
N GLY A 172 5.35 -19.10 15.70
CA GLY A 172 4.83 -18.73 14.40
C GLY A 172 5.14 -19.71 13.26
N PRO A 173 6.29 -20.38 13.22
CA PRO A 173 6.55 -21.44 12.24
C PRO A 173 5.76 -22.73 12.47
N LEU A 174 5.32 -22.99 13.71
CA LEU A 174 4.59 -24.20 14.07
C LEU A 174 3.09 -24.07 13.79
N ASP A 175 2.55 -22.88 13.90
CA ASP A 175 1.14 -22.56 13.62
C ASP A 175 1.04 -21.15 12.97
N PRO A 176 1.38 -21.05 11.67
CA PRO A 176 1.39 -19.76 10.96
C PRO A 176 0.00 -19.15 10.81
N ASP A 177 -1.04 -19.97 10.82
CA ASP A 177 -2.42 -19.54 10.63
C ASP A 177 -3.10 -19.13 11.93
N ARG A 178 -2.42 -19.27 13.07
CA ARG A 178 -2.95 -18.84 14.37
C ARG A 178 -3.35 -17.38 14.36
N VAL A 179 -4.60 -17.11 14.71
CA VAL A 179 -5.12 -15.75 14.90
C VAL A 179 -4.53 -15.15 16.17
N LEU A 180 -3.88 -14.00 16.02
CA LEU A 180 -3.25 -13.24 17.11
C LEU A 180 -4.09 -12.04 17.52
N ALA A 181 -4.77 -11.43 16.58
CA ALA A 181 -5.70 -10.34 16.80
C ALA A 181 -6.83 -10.43 15.78
N ASP A 182 -8.01 -10.10 16.25
CA ASP A 182 -9.25 -10.05 15.50
C ASP A 182 -10.14 -9.00 16.13
N GLY A 183 -11.03 -8.40 15.32
CA GLY A 183 -12.01 -7.46 15.79
C GLY A 183 -11.87 -6.04 15.24
N PRO A 184 -12.85 -5.19 15.55
CA PRO A 184 -13.05 -3.92 14.88
C PRO A 184 -11.94 -2.91 15.19
N SER A 185 -11.57 -2.17 14.15
CA SER A 185 -10.77 -0.97 14.23
C SER A 185 -11.68 0.24 14.12
N ALA A 186 -11.59 1.20 15.06
CA ALA A 186 -12.37 2.44 14.97
C ALA A 186 -12.08 3.18 13.66
N TYR A 187 -10.84 3.16 13.21
CA TYR A 187 -10.44 3.71 11.92
C TYR A 187 -11.18 3.03 10.76
N SER A 188 -11.10 1.70 10.64
CA SER A 188 -11.74 0.96 9.53
C SER A 188 -13.25 1.09 9.56
N TYR A 189 -13.85 1.05 10.75
CA TYR A 189 -15.28 1.21 10.95
C TYR A 189 -15.77 2.59 10.48
N HIS A 190 -15.08 3.65 10.92
CA HIS A 190 -15.49 5.03 10.67
C HIS A 190 -15.20 5.51 9.23
N LEU A 191 -14.43 4.79 8.44
CA LEU A 191 -14.15 5.17 7.05
C LEU A 191 -15.37 5.05 6.14
N HIS A 192 -16.20 4.00 6.35
CA HIS A 192 -17.31 3.68 5.44
C HIS A 192 -18.53 4.55 5.70
N ARG A 193 -19.20 4.98 4.63
CA ARG A 193 -20.38 5.86 4.70
C ARG A 193 -21.53 5.28 5.52
N ASP A 194 -21.70 3.96 5.54
CA ASP A 194 -22.76 3.29 6.32
C ASP A 194 -22.51 3.39 7.84
N HIS A 195 -21.32 3.81 8.24
CA HIS A 195 -20.90 4.00 9.63
C HIS A 195 -20.54 5.46 9.96
N GLY A 196 -21.03 6.40 9.16
CA GLY A 196 -20.83 7.83 9.36
C GLY A 196 -19.54 8.39 8.73
N GLY A 197 -18.79 7.56 8.01
CA GLY A 197 -17.62 7.98 7.24
C GLY A 197 -17.96 8.58 5.88
N ARG A 198 -16.92 8.78 5.07
CA ARG A 198 -17.02 9.50 3.78
C ARG A 198 -16.95 8.59 2.57
N TRP A 199 -16.43 7.36 2.73
CA TRP A 199 -16.00 6.53 1.62
C TRP A 199 -16.96 5.38 1.35
N ASP A 200 -17.09 5.03 0.08
CA ASP A 200 -17.90 3.92 -0.39
C ASP A 200 -16.99 2.89 -1.05
N TYR A 201 -17.01 1.65 -0.52
CA TYR A 201 -16.22 0.54 -1.00
C TYR A 201 -16.88 -0.80 -0.63
N ASP A 202 -16.44 -1.90 -1.24
CA ASP A 202 -16.99 -3.24 -0.97
C ASP A 202 -16.52 -3.75 0.40
N LEU A 203 -17.44 -3.83 1.35
CA LEU A 203 -17.19 -4.31 2.72
C LEU A 203 -16.76 -5.77 2.80
N ARG A 204 -16.97 -6.57 1.75
CA ARG A 204 -16.45 -7.96 1.68
C ARG A 204 -14.95 -7.97 1.45
N LEU A 205 -14.43 -7.00 0.69
CA LEU A 205 -13.01 -6.87 0.36
C LEU A 205 -12.23 -6.05 1.38
N LYS A 206 -12.92 -5.21 2.15
CA LYS A 206 -12.37 -4.39 3.24
C LYS A 206 -13.38 -4.32 4.38
N PRO A 207 -13.54 -5.43 5.15
CA PRO A 207 -14.51 -5.45 6.25
C PRO A 207 -14.12 -4.48 7.36
N PRO A 208 -15.10 -3.83 8.03
CA PRO A 208 -14.85 -2.92 9.15
C PRO A 208 -14.17 -3.60 10.34
N ASP A 209 -14.48 -4.86 10.57
CA ASP A 209 -13.86 -5.68 11.61
C ASP A 209 -12.41 -6.07 11.26
N GLY A 210 -12.01 -5.86 10.00
CA GLY A 210 -10.73 -6.26 9.49
C GLY A 210 -10.63 -7.75 9.18
N PHE A 211 -9.57 -8.16 8.51
CA PHE A 211 -9.19 -9.56 8.42
C PHE A 211 -8.32 -9.95 9.63
N PRO A 212 -8.42 -11.19 10.12
CA PRO A 212 -7.64 -11.63 11.27
C PRO A 212 -6.13 -11.48 11.04
N VAL A 213 -5.42 -10.91 12.01
CA VAL A 213 -3.96 -10.85 12.03
C VAL A 213 -3.42 -12.22 12.43
N ARG A 214 -2.72 -12.88 11.50
CA ARG A 214 -2.19 -14.23 11.70
C ARG A 214 -0.70 -14.21 12.02
N ALA A 215 -0.24 -15.22 12.77
CA ALA A 215 1.13 -15.32 13.27
C ALA A 215 2.17 -15.33 12.14
N GLY A 216 1.95 -16.12 11.09
CA GLY A 216 2.83 -16.20 9.93
C GLY A 216 2.97 -14.86 9.20
N TRP A 217 1.84 -14.20 8.96
CA TRP A 217 1.81 -12.89 8.31
C TRP A 217 2.51 -11.81 9.15
N LEU A 218 2.20 -11.73 10.47
CA LEU A 218 2.85 -10.74 11.34
C LEU A 218 4.37 -10.97 11.43
N ARG A 219 4.79 -12.24 11.44
CA ARG A 219 6.21 -12.61 11.37
C ARG A 219 6.86 -12.14 10.06
N ALA A 220 6.18 -12.29 8.91
CA ALA A 220 6.66 -11.80 7.62
C ALA A 220 6.86 -10.26 7.64
N VAL A 221 5.89 -9.51 8.19
CA VAL A 221 6.00 -8.05 8.38
C VAL A 221 7.19 -7.70 9.27
N ARG A 222 7.36 -8.37 10.42
CA ARG A 222 8.47 -8.14 11.35
C ARG A 222 9.84 -8.34 10.70
N ARG A 223 9.98 -9.38 9.90
CA ARG A 223 11.22 -9.65 9.14
C ARG A 223 11.49 -8.53 8.13
N GLY A 224 10.45 -8.03 7.45
CA GLY A 224 10.54 -6.87 6.57
C GLY A 224 11.00 -5.61 7.31
N GLN A 225 10.40 -5.31 8.46
CA GLN A 225 10.78 -4.18 9.32
C GLN A 225 12.22 -4.30 9.84
N ALA A 226 12.64 -5.50 10.26
CA ALA A 226 14.02 -5.76 10.68
C ALA A 226 15.01 -5.58 9.52
N ARG A 227 14.63 -5.90 8.28
CA ARG A 227 15.45 -5.64 7.10
C ARG A 227 15.58 -4.14 6.86
N LEU A 228 14.48 -3.38 6.90
CA LEU A 228 14.48 -1.93 6.75
C LEU A 228 15.33 -1.24 7.81
N ALA A 229 15.25 -1.69 9.07
CA ALA A 229 16.02 -1.12 10.18
C ALA A 229 17.56 -1.17 9.96
N ARG A 230 18.06 -2.11 9.13
CA ARG A 230 19.48 -2.22 8.75
C ARG A 230 19.89 -1.26 7.63
N GLY A 231 18.94 -0.57 7.01
CA GLY A 231 19.11 0.28 5.85
C GLY A 231 18.85 -0.45 4.53
N LEU A 232 18.09 0.22 3.64
CA LEU A 232 17.69 -0.36 2.34
C LEU A 232 18.57 0.11 1.18
N GLY A 233 19.10 1.34 1.24
CA GLY A 233 19.89 1.94 0.17
C GLY A 233 19.08 2.05 -1.13
N ILE A 234 17.84 2.55 -1.05
CA ILE A 234 17.02 2.83 -2.22
C ILE A 234 17.67 3.97 -3.00
N GLU A 235 17.89 3.76 -4.29
CA GLU A 235 18.58 4.72 -5.18
C GLU A 235 17.61 5.71 -5.84
N ALA A 236 16.34 5.31 -6.01
CA ALA A 236 15.30 6.20 -6.49
C ALA A 236 14.96 7.26 -5.43
N PRO A 237 14.60 8.50 -5.82
CA PRO A 237 14.06 9.47 -4.88
C PRO A 237 12.81 8.93 -4.18
N VAL A 238 12.70 9.22 -2.89
CA VAL A 238 11.60 8.74 -2.04
C VAL A 238 10.87 9.91 -1.42
N LEU A 239 9.54 9.97 -1.59
CA LEU A 239 8.65 10.79 -0.79
C LEU A 239 8.04 9.94 0.32
N ALA A 240 8.34 10.25 1.57
CA ALA A 240 7.72 9.62 2.73
C ALA A 240 6.69 10.57 3.36
N ALA A 241 5.41 10.31 3.11
CA ALA A 241 4.30 11.12 3.58
C ALA A 241 3.58 10.46 4.76
N THR A 242 3.21 11.24 5.77
CA THR A 242 2.46 10.79 6.95
C THR A 242 1.47 11.86 7.40
N ALA A 243 0.49 11.47 8.21
CA ALA A 243 -0.19 12.44 9.06
C ALA A 243 0.84 13.18 9.95
N ALA A 244 0.53 14.41 10.36
CA ALA A 244 1.39 15.18 11.26
C ALA A 244 1.33 14.67 12.71
N GLU A 245 0.25 13.99 13.08
CA GLU A 245 -0.01 13.54 14.44
C GLU A 245 -0.60 12.14 14.47
N SER A 246 -0.42 11.45 15.60
CA SER A 246 -1.10 10.18 15.91
C SER A 246 -2.02 10.32 17.09
N GLY A 247 -3.10 9.53 17.08
CA GLY A 247 -4.09 9.50 18.15
C GLY A 247 -4.57 8.09 18.50
N PRO A 248 -5.44 7.96 19.52
CA PRO A 248 -5.99 6.67 19.91
C PRO A 248 -7.01 6.16 18.86
N ASN A 249 -6.92 4.86 18.54
CA ASN A 249 -7.88 4.19 17.66
C ASN A 249 -9.15 3.81 18.45
N ARG A 250 -10.00 4.80 18.67
CA ARG A 250 -11.24 4.68 19.46
C ARG A 250 -12.33 5.56 18.85
N LEU A 251 -13.57 5.10 18.84
CA LEU A 251 -14.71 5.86 18.28
C LEU A 251 -15.02 7.15 19.04
N ASP A 252 -14.64 7.24 20.33
CA ASP A 252 -14.78 8.45 21.13
C ASP A 252 -13.59 9.45 20.99
N ASN A 253 -12.65 9.18 20.08
CA ASN A 253 -11.59 10.13 19.76
C ASN A 253 -12.16 11.26 18.89
N PRO A 254 -12.20 12.52 19.37
CA PRO A 254 -12.74 13.64 18.61
C PRO A 254 -11.90 14.01 17.37
N LEU A 255 -10.67 13.48 17.27
CA LEU A 255 -9.74 13.70 16.17
C LEU A 255 -9.53 12.44 15.33
N LEU A 256 -10.49 11.49 15.34
CA LEU A 256 -10.41 10.25 14.58
C LEU A 256 -10.22 10.50 13.07
N ASP A 257 -10.80 11.59 12.55
CA ASP A 257 -10.71 12.03 11.15
C ASP A 257 -9.55 13.01 10.85
N ALA A 258 -8.66 13.24 11.83
CA ALA A 258 -7.62 14.27 11.71
C ALA A 258 -6.23 13.82 12.22
N GLN A 259 -6.09 12.53 12.56
CA GLN A 259 -4.84 11.94 13.07
C GLN A 259 -4.65 10.53 12.51
N ASP A 260 -3.40 10.05 12.43
CA ASP A 260 -3.14 8.62 12.23
C ASP A 260 -3.47 7.87 13.53
N THR A 261 -4.54 7.10 13.51
CA THR A 261 -4.99 6.30 14.65
C THR A 261 -4.60 4.83 14.55
N VAL A 262 -3.91 4.46 13.45
CA VAL A 262 -3.42 3.08 13.19
C VAL A 262 -1.96 2.95 13.58
N LEU A 263 -1.11 3.90 13.16
CA LEU A 263 0.33 3.88 13.40
C LEU A 263 0.77 5.05 14.30
N ASP A 264 1.92 4.90 14.91
CA ASP A 264 2.64 6.02 15.54
C ASP A 264 3.57 6.65 14.51
N VAL A 265 3.22 7.84 14.02
CA VAL A 265 3.99 8.56 12.99
C VAL A 265 5.44 8.83 13.40
N ARG A 266 5.73 8.95 14.70
CA ARG A 266 7.09 9.15 15.21
C ARG A 266 7.99 7.94 14.93
N GLN A 267 7.41 6.74 14.97
CA GLN A 267 8.14 5.51 14.63
C GLN A 267 8.42 5.46 13.13
N ILE A 268 7.50 5.94 12.28
CA ILE A 268 7.74 6.06 10.85
C ILE A 268 8.91 7.02 10.61
N TRP A 269 8.87 8.23 11.19
CA TRP A 269 9.92 9.25 11.03
C TRP A 269 11.29 8.74 11.48
N ALA A 270 11.35 7.98 12.57
CA ALA A 270 12.60 7.39 13.05
C ALA A 270 13.22 6.37 12.06
N ARG A 271 12.42 5.83 11.13
CA ARG A 271 12.85 4.85 10.12
C ARG A 271 13.13 5.46 8.75
N ILE A 272 12.65 6.65 8.45
CA ILE A 272 12.86 7.34 7.16
C ILE A 272 14.35 7.40 6.76
N PRO A 273 15.33 7.72 7.65
CA PRO A 273 16.74 7.74 7.28
C PRO A 273 17.32 6.38 6.88
N ARG A 274 16.56 5.30 7.02
CA ARG A 274 16.96 3.93 6.64
C ARG A 274 16.54 3.56 5.21
N LEU A 275 15.79 4.42 4.52
CA LEU A 275 15.31 4.17 3.16
C LEU A 275 16.43 4.32 2.12
N GLY A 276 17.08 5.45 2.08
CA GLY A 276 18.10 5.77 1.09
C GLY A 276 18.69 7.17 1.31
N PRO A 277 19.56 7.62 0.39
CA PRO A 277 20.21 8.93 0.51
C PRO A 277 19.29 10.10 0.11
N ASP A 278 18.31 9.88 -0.75
CA ASP A 278 17.42 10.90 -1.30
C ASP A 278 15.99 10.68 -0.81
N VAL A 279 15.64 11.29 0.32
CA VAL A 279 14.33 11.14 0.96
C VAL A 279 13.76 12.50 1.34
N THR A 280 12.59 12.80 0.81
CA THR A 280 11.76 13.96 1.16
C THR A 280 10.69 13.52 2.16
N GLU A 281 10.54 14.25 3.27
CA GLU A 281 9.47 14.05 4.24
C GLU A 281 8.31 15.01 3.97
N LEU A 282 7.08 14.49 3.98
CA LEU A 282 5.85 15.28 3.95
C LEU A 282 4.96 14.91 5.13
N ARG A 283 4.71 15.89 6.02
CA ARG A 283 3.80 15.75 7.15
C ARG A 283 2.53 16.53 6.88
N VAL A 284 1.39 15.85 6.87
CA VAL A 284 0.08 16.39 6.48
C VAL A 284 -0.74 16.70 7.72
N PRO A 285 -0.90 17.99 8.11
CA PRO A 285 -1.78 18.38 9.21
C PRO A 285 -3.22 17.95 8.93
N GLY A 286 -3.88 17.35 9.93
CA GLY A 286 -5.25 16.83 9.78
C GLY A 286 -5.36 15.59 8.89
N GLY A 287 -4.25 15.00 8.48
CA GLY A 287 -4.23 13.73 7.75
C GLY A 287 -4.62 12.56 8.65
N ILE A 288 -5.22 11.53 8.06
CA ILE A 288 -5.47 10.24 8.70
C ILE A 288 -4.48 9.19 8.20
N HIS A 289 -4.60 7.94 8.64
CA HIS A 289 -3.66 6.87 8.28
C HIS A 289 -3.48 6.69 6.77
N ASP A 290 -4.56 6.60 5.98
CA ASP A 290 -4.47 6.76 4.53
C ASP A 290 -4.70 8.22 4.16
N LEU A 291 -3.65 8.94 3.77
CA LEU A 291 -3.71 10.36 3.42
C LEU A 291 -4.66 10.63 2.25
N THR A 292 -4.83 9.66 1.35
CA THR A 292 -5.78 9.77 0.24
C THR A 292 -7.25 9.72 0.70
N LEU A 293 -7.50 9.19 1.88
CA LEU A 293 -8.83 9.06 2.48
C LEU A 293 -9.12 10.14 3.54
N SER A 294 -8.21 11.07 3.73
CA SER A 294 -8.38 12.22 4.65
C SER A 294 -9.56 13.11 4.24
N ALA A 295 -9.95 14.03 5.11
CA ALA A 295 -10.87 15.12 4.79
C ALA A 295 -10.32 15.98 3.63
N ASP A 296 -11.18 16.79 2.99
CA ASP A 296 -10.87 17.44 1.72
C ASP A 296 -9.55 18.22 1.74
N ARG A 297 -9.36 19.16 2.70
CA ARG A 297 -8.14 19.98 2.76
C ARG A 297 -6.84 19.17 2.94
N PRO A 298 -6.71 18.27 3.94
CA PRO A 298 -5.48 17.48 4.06
C PRO A 298 -5.26 16.52 2.89
N ARG A 299 -6.33 15.98 2.28
CA ARG A 299 -6.24 15.15 1.09
C ARG A 299 -5.72 15.94 -0.12
N GLU A 300 -6.29 17.09 -0.40
CA GLU A 300 -5.85 18.01 -1.46
C GLU A 300 -4.39 18.42 -1.25
N LEU A 301 -4.03 18.86 -0.04
CA LEU A 301 -2.64 19.21 0.30
C LEU A 301 -1.69 18.03 0.01
N TYR A 302 -2.07 16.80 0.39
CA TYR A 302 -1.26 15.62 0.12
C TYR A 302 -1.11 15.37 -1.38
N LEU A 303 -2.22 15.35 -2.12
CA LEU A 303 -2.21 15.07 -3.56
C LEU A 303 -1.40 16.12 -4.33
N ASP A 304 -1.62 17.41 -4.06
CA ASP A 304 -0.91 18.50 -4.72
C ASP A 304 0.60 18.42 -4.48
N ARG A 305 1.02 18.24 -3.21
CA ARG A 305 2.45 18.15 -2.86
C ARG A 305 3.10 16.90 -3.41
N MET A 306 2.41 15.78 -3.37
CA MET A 306 2.89 14.51 -3.91
C MET A 306 3.09 14.60 -5.43
N LEU A 307 2.09 15.11 -6.17
CA LEU A 307 2.16 15.19 -7.63
C LEU A 307 3.19 16.22 -8.09
N ALA A 308 3.31 17.36 -7.42
CA ALA A 308 4.38 18.33 -7.71
C ALA A 308 5.77 17.71 -7.48
N TRP A 309 5.96 16.99 -6.36
CA TRP A 309 7.21 16.29 -6.08
C TRP A 309 7.52 15.21 -7.14
N VAL A 310 6.50 14.48 -7.59
CA VAL A 310 6.67 13.47 -8.66
C VAL A 310 7.12 14.13 -9.96
N ASP A 311 6.48 15.20 -10.38
CA ASP A 311 6.81 15.93 -11.62
C ASP A 311 8.26 16.44 -11.58
N GLU A 312 8.67 17.09 -10.49
CA GLU A 312 10.04 17.59 -10.28
C GLU A 312 11.09 16.46 -10.40
N ASN A 313 10.83 15.31 -9.77
CA ASN A 313 11.78 14.21 -9.76
C ASN A 313 11.84 13.42 -11.08
N LEU A 314 10.72 13.30 -11.79
CA LEU A 314 10.72 12.72 -13.13
C LEU A 314 11.41 13.62 -14.15
N ALA A 315 11.23 14.95 -14.07
CA ALA A 315 11.91 15.91 -14.91
C ALA A 315 13.44 15.92 -14.72
N ALA A 316 13.89 15.88 -13.45
CA ALA A 316 15.32 15.84 -13.11
C ALA A 316 16.05 14.60 -13.65
N ARG A 317 15.36 13.48 -13.82
CA ARG A 317 15.92 12.23 -14.38
C ARG A 317 15.85 12.16 -15.91
N ALA A 318 15.17 13.11 -16.55
CA ALA A 318 15.13 13.23 -18.00
C ALA A 318 16.28 14.07 -18.58
N ALA A 319 16.87 14.91 -17.73
CA ALA A 319 17.99 15.78 -18.06
C ALA A 319 19.34 15.07 -17.86
#